data_5c3f5ebcbf87760244524a2f0a1396dd
#
_entry.id   5c3f5ebcbf87760244524a2f0a1396dd
#
_cell.length_a   1.000
_cell.length_b   1.000
_cell.length_c   1.000
_cell.angle_alpha   90.00
_cell.angle_beta   90.00
_cell.angle_gamma   90.00
#
_symmetry.space_group_name_H-M   'P 1'
#
loop_
_entity.id
_entity.type
_entity.pdbx_description
1 polymer ?
#
loop_
_entity_poly.entity_id
_entity_poly.type
_entity_poly.pdbx_seq_one_letter_code
_entity_poly.pdbx_strand_id
1 'polypeptide(L)'
;IAEGNVRPLFAELGYQFWDHGYNHEGLVGTEGRPTSASYRIPGNRGQGNTDVDGLAALFAQPVTDPPRNAFSRLLQHEVIVFKSCFPNSAIASEEMLEQFRAWYIEMRDTMDRHPDHIFVLVTSPPLHPLATNAAQARRARALADWLASDAYLDGHPNVFTFDYYDLLADASTNALRAGYQLDADQLDSHPNLLANQTIGPLFVAFVDEAVRSFVSGEENTR
;
A
#
# COMPACT_ATOMS: atom_id res chain seq x y z
N ILE A 1 5.72 2.86 9.83
CA ILE A 1 5.13 4.16 10.20
C ILE A 1 5.94 4.79 11.34
N ALA A 2 5.98 4.17 12.51
CA ALA A 2 6.68 4.73 13.67
C ALA A 2 8.17 4.91 13.42
N GLU A 3 8.85 3.88 12.96
CA GLU A 3 10.31 3.88 12.69
C GLU A 3 10.71 4.86 11.58
N GLY A 4 9.85 5.08 10.59
CA GLY A 4 10.07 6.05 9.52
C GLY A 4 9.66 7.48 9.84
N ASN A 5 9.27 7.75 11.09
CA ASN A 5 8.82 9.08 11.57
C ASN A 5 7.66 9.68 10.75
N VAL A 6 6.85 8.83 10.12
CA VAL A 6 5.82 9.23 9.13
C VAL A 6 4.75 10.13 9.75
N ARG A 7 4.24 9.77 10.93
CA ARG A 7 3.16 10.54 11.59
C ARG A 7 3.58 11.97 11.96
N PRO A 8 4.73 12.22 12.63
CA PRO A 8 5.21 13.58 12.89
C PRO A 8 5.42 14.38 11.62
N LEU A 9 5.99 13.78 10.57
CA LEU A 9 6.21 14.47 9.30
C LEU A 9 4.90 14.89 8.62
N PHE A 10 3.86 14.07 8.65
CA PHE A 10 2.53 14.48 8.18
C PHE A 10 1.93 15.59 9.03
N ALA A 11 2.11 15.55 10.35
CA ALA A 11 1.63 16.59 11.23
C ALA A 11 2.32 17.94 10.97
N GLU A 12 3.61 17.98 10.65
CA GLU A 12 4.35 19.18 10.24
C GLU A 12 3.78 19.80 8.94
N LEU A 13 3.24 18.98 8.05
CA LEU A 13 2.55 19.43 6.83
C LEU A 13 1.08 19.78 7.05
N GLY A 14 0.56 19.63 8.27
CA GLY A 14 -0.82 19.95 8.62
C GLY A 14 -1.83 18.81 8.39
N TYR A 15 -1.37 17.61 8.05
CA TYR A 15 -2.25 16.46 7.86
C TYR A 15 -2.61 15.78 9.19
N GLN A 16 -3.82 15.24 9.24
CA GLN A 16 -4.27 14.33 10.30
C GLN A 16 -4.10 12.88 9.83
N PHE A 17 -3.13 12.18 10.37
CA PHE A 17 -2.78 10.83 9.96
C PHE A 17 -3.40 9.77 10.90
N TRP A 18 -4.30 8.98 10.34
CA TRP A 18 -4.87 7.78 10.96
C TRP A 18 -4.17 6.54 10.42
N ASP A 19 -3.94 5.54 11.24
CA ASP A 19 -3.25 4.32 10.86
C ASP A 19 -4.06 3.09 11.30
N HIS A 20 -4.25 2.16 10.38
CA HIS A 20 -4.92 0.90 10.68
C HIS A 20 -4.01 -0.25 10.27
N GLY A 21 -3.42 -0.91 11.24
CA GLY A 21 -2.60 -2.10 11.04
C GLY A 21 -3.45 -3.37 10.85
N TYR A 22 -3.06 -4.45 11.47
CA TYR A 22 -3.88 -5.66 11.49
C TYR A 22 -5.20 -5.41 12.26
N ASN A 23 -6.25 -6.14 11.89
CA ASN A 23 -7.57 -5.98 12.52
C ASN A 23 -7.56 -6.14 14.04
N HIS A 24 -6.63 -6.95 14.58
CA HIS A 24 -6.47 -7.13 16.02
C HIS A 24 -5.74 -5.97 16.70
N GLU A 25 -4.93 -5.20 15.96
CA GLU A 25 -4.29 -3.98 16.45
C GLU A 25 -5.25 -2.79 16.38
N GLY A 26 -6.14 -2.79 15.40
CA GLY A 26 -7.16 -1.79 15.22
C GLY A 26 -6.65 -0.46 14.68
N LEU A 27 -7.42 0.58 14.94
CA LEU A 27 -7.19 1.94 14.46
C LEU A 27 -6.39 2.76 15.48
N VAL A 28 -5.33 3.38 15.00
CA VAL A 28 -4.50 4.34 15.74
C VAL A 28 -4.86 5.75 15.28
N GLY A 29 -5.24 6.60 16.21
CA GLY A 29 -5.65 7.99 15.96
C GLY A 29 -4.49 8.91 15.62
N THR A 30 -4.82 10.17 15.35
CA THR A 30 -3.87 11.21 14.88
C THR A 30 -2.70 11.44 15.85
N GLU A 31 -2.92 11.24 17.16
CA GLU A 31 -1.89 11.35 18.18
C GLU A 31 -1.03 10.09 18.38
N GLY A 32 -1.19 9.07 17.52
CA GLY A 32 -0.45 7.81 17.63
C GLY A 32 -0.93 6.89 18.73
N ARG A 33 -2.16 7.06 19.24
CA ARG A 33 -2.76 6.23 20.29
C ARG A 33 -3.81 5.27 19.73
N PRO A 34 -3.85 4.00 20.19
CA PRO A 34 -4.94 3.08 19.84
C PRO A 34 -6.31 3.64 20.24
N THR A 35 -7.30 3.46 19.37
CA THR A 35 -8.66 4.01 19.57
C THR A 35 -9.68 2.98 20.07
N SER A 36 -9.32 1.75 20.32
CA SER A 36 -10.23 0.62 20.54
C SER A 36 -11.21 0.29 19.39
N ALA A 37 -11.16 1.05 18.28
CA ALA A 37 -11.94 0.79 17.07
C ALA A 37 -11.14 -0.03 16.05
N SER A 38 -11.83 -0.70 15.13
CA SER A 38 -11.24 -1.35 13.96
C SER A 38 -12.18 -1.21 12.77
N TYR A 39 -11.63 -0.98 11.60
CA TYR A 39 -12.40 -0.96 10.36
C TYR A 39 -12.88 -2.37 9.95
N ARG A 40 -12.29 -3.41 10.49
CA ARG A 40 -12.56 -4.81 10.15
C ARG A 40 -12.40 -5.07 8.66
N ILE A 41 -11.21 -4.76 8.17
CA ILE A 41 -10.83 -4.96 6.77
C ILE A 41 -10.98 -6.45 6.43
N PRO A 42 -11.62 -6.80 5.30
CA PRO A 42 -11.72 -8.18 4.85
C PRO A 42 -10.34 -8.83 4.69
N GLY A 43 -10.25 -10.13 4.94
CA GLY A 43 -9.05 -10.92 4.74
C GLY A 43 -9.36 -12.40 4.93
N ASN A 44 -8.69 -13.25 4.17
CA ASN A 44 -9.01 -14.67 4.10
C ASN A 44 -8.14 -15.55 5.01
N ARG A 45 -7.05 -15.02 5.59
CA ARG A 45 -6.07 -15.83 6.30
C ARG A 45 -5.92 -15.40 7.76
N GLY A 46 -6.87 -15.86 8.59
CA GLY A 46 -6.75 -15.70 10.04
C GLY A 46 -6.75 -14.26 10.52
N GLN A 47 -5.59 -13.73 10.88
CA GLN A 47 -5.44 -12.36 11.36
C GLN A 47 -5.02 -11.38 10.25
N GLY A 48 -4.71 -11.89 9.05
CA GLY A 48 -4.20 -11.09 7.94
C GLY A 48 -5.33 -10.38 7.19
N ASN A 49 -5.33 -9.08 7.24
CA ASN A 49 -6.16 -8.21 6.41
C ASN A 49 -5.29 -7.47 5.37
N THR A 50 -4.28 -8.14 4.84
CA THR A 50 -3.27 -7.55 3.95
C THR A 50 -3.14 -8.30 2.64
N ASP A 51 -4.02 -9.28 2.39
CA ASP A 51 -4.06 -10.04 1.15
C ASP A 51 -4.75 -9.22 0.04
N VAL A 52 -4.33 -9.40 -1.20
CA VAL A 52 -4.86 -8.64 -2.35
C VAL A 52 -6.35 -8.92 -2.57
N ASP A 53 -6.78 -10.18 -2.38
CA ASP A 53 -8.20 -10.55 -2.45
C ASP A 53 -9.03 -9.91 -1.33
N GLY A 54 -8.46 -9.77 -0.14
CA GLY A 54 -9.07 -9.03 0.97
C GLY A 54 -9.23 -7.55 0.69
N LEU A 55 -8.23 -6.93 0.05
CA LEU A 55 -8.33 -5.55 -0.42
C LEU A 55 -9.38 -5.40 -1.52
N ALA A 56 -9.43 -6.30 -2.50
CA ALA A 56 -10.47 -6.30 -3.52
C ALA A 56 -11.87 -6.43 -2.89
N ALA A 57 -12.04 -7.33 -1.92
CA ALA A 57 -13.28 -7.47 -1.18
C ALA A 57 -13.64 -6.23 -0.34
N LEU A 58 -12.65 -5.49 0.16
CA LEU A 58 -12.84 -4.20 0.84
C LEU A 58 -13.45 -3.17 -0.12
N PHE A 59 -12.83 -2.97 -1.29
CA PHE A 59 -13.28 -2.00 -2.29
C PHE A 59 -14.62 -2.39 -2.95
N ALA A 60 -14.98 -3.67 -2.95
CA ALA A 60 -16.27 -4.16 -3.44
C ALA A 60 -17.44 -3.93 -2.45
N GLN A 61 -17.17 -3.45 -1.23
CA GLN A 61 -18.24 -3.19 -0.26
C GLN A 61 -19.13 -2.03 -0.71
N PRO A 62 -20.45 -2.12 -0.52
CA PRO A 62 -21.36 -1.03 -0.84
C PRO A 62 -21.12 0.16 0.11
N VAL A 63 -21.24 1.38 -0.42
CA VAL A 63 -21.24 2.59 0.41
C VAL A 63 -22.53 2.65 1.22
N THR A 64 -22.39 2.90 2.52
CA THR A 64 -23.52 3.02 3.45
C THR A 64 -23.44 4.33 4.25
N ASP A 65 -24.59 4.95 4.47
CA ASP A 65 -24.75 6.10 5.36
C ASP A 65 -25.81 5.74 6.44
N PRO A 66 -25.46 5.72 7.74
CA PRO A 66 -24.11 5.95 8.29
C PRO A 66 -23.13 4.82 7.92
N PRO A 67 -21.81 5.07 8.00
CA PRO A 67 -20.79 4.10 7.58
C PRO A 67 -20.77 2.86 8.47
N ARG A 68 -21.15 1.69 7.91
CA ARG A 68 -21.30 0.42 8.63
C ARG A 68 -20.25 -0.62 8.28
N ASN A 69 -19.54 -0.44 7.18
CA ASN A 69 -18.48 -1.34 6.71
C ASN A 69 -17.14 -0.61 6.59
N ALA A 70 -16.07 -1.34 6.29
CA ALA A 70 -14.73 -0.82 6.24
C ALA A 70 -14.57 0.24 5.14
N PHE A 71 -15.06 -0.01 3.94
CA PHE A 71 -14.93 0.92 2.80
C PHE A 71 -15.65 2.25 3.08
N SER A 72 -16.89 2.21 3.58
CA SER A 72 -17.63 3.43 3.94
C SER A 72 -16.93 4.25 5.04
N ARG A 73 -16.17 3.59 5.92
CA ARG A 73 -15.37 4.28 6.95
C ARG A 73 -14.11 4.90 6.36
N LEU A 74 -13.46 4.23 5.41
CA LEU A 74 -12.32 4.81 4.69
C LEU A 74 -12.71 6.06 3.93
N LEU A 75 -13.88 6.07 3.30
CA LEU A 75 -14.42 7.24 2.59
C LEU A 75 -14.76 8.46 3.50
N GLN A 76 -14.48 8.39 4.81
CA GLN A 76 -14.51 9.55 5.69
C GLN A 76 -13.19 10.33 5.70
N HIS A 77 -12.16 9.84 5.01
CA HIS A 77 -10.86 10.45 4.86
C HIS A 77 -10.68 10.93 3.41
N GLU A 78 -10.09 12.09 3.23
CA GLU A 78 -9.83 12.68 1.92
C GLU A 78 -8.75 11.90 1.15
N VAL A 79 -7.77 11.36 1.87
CA VAL A 79 -6.66 10.58 1.32
C VAL A 79 -6.68 9.18 1.93
N ILE A 80 -6.76 8.17 1.08
CA ILE A 80 -6.81 6.77 1.48
C ILE A 80 -5.56 6.06 0.98
N VAL A 81 -4.69 5.69 1.91
CA VAL A 81 -3.47 4.92 1.60
C VAL A 81 -3.70 3.46 1.94
N PHE A 82 -3.37 2.55 1.05
CA PHE A 82 -3.50 1.12 1.29
C PHE A 82 -2.36 0.31 0.69
N LYS A 83 -2.07 -0.84 1.29
CA LYS A 83 -0.94 -1.71 0.93
C LYS A 83 -1.25 -3.16 1.24
N SER A 84 -0.89 -4.06 0.33
CA SER A 84 -0.74 -5.48 0.66
C SER A 84 0.63 -5.75 1.29
N CYS A 85 0.76 -6.85 2.06
CA CYS A 85 2.00 -7.20 2.76
C CYS A 85 2.93 -8.07 1.90
N PHE A 86 4.18 -8.23 2.33
CA PHE A 86 5.22 -9.00 1.62
C PHE A 86 4.82 -10.43 1.22
N PRO A 87 3.96 -11.19 1.94
CA PRO A 87 3.56 -12.51 1.48
C PRO A 87 2.90 -12.52 0.10
N ASN A 88 2.30 -11.38 -0.30
CA ASN A 88 1.69 -11.23 -1.63
C ASN A 88 2.72 -11.07 -2.75
N SER A 89 4.00 -10.87 -2.43
CA SER A 89 5.11 -10.91 -3.40
C SER A 89 5.59 -12.35 -3.71
N ALA A 90 5.02 -13.39 -3.05
CA ALA A 90 5.23 -14.79 -3.41
C ALA A 90 4.36 -15.23 -4.60
N ILE A 91 4.44 -14.52 -5.72
CA ILE A 91 3.61 -14.77 -6.91
C ILE A 91 4.07 -16.06 -7.61
N ALA A 92 3.35 -17.15 -7.37
CA ALA A 92 3.75 -18.49 -7.73
C ALA A 92 3.67 -18.80 -9.24
N SER A 93 2.72 -18.18 -9.96
CA SER A 93 2.49 -18.42 -11.39
C SER A 93 2.06 -17.16 -12.14
N GLU A 94 2.03 -17.22 -13.47
CA GLU A 94 1.50 -16.14 -14.32
C GLU A 94 -0.01 -15.95 -14.10
N GLU A 95 -0.75 -17.03 -13.90
CA GLU A 95 -2.19 -16.96 -13.60
C GLU A 95 -2.45 -16.20 -12.31
N MET A 96 -1.61 -16.38 -11.28
CA MET A 96 -1.70 -15.61 -10.05
C MET A 96 -1.37 -14.13 -10.27
N LEU A 97 -0.37 -13.82 -11.10
CA LEU A 97 -0.04 -12.45 -11.48
C LEU A 97 -1.23 -11.77 -12.19
N GLU A 98 -1.83 -12.43 -13.17
CA GLU A 98 -2.99 -11.90 -13.89
C GLU A 98 -4.21 -11.75 -12.97
N GLN A 99 -4.40 -12.67 -12.03
CA GLN A 99 -5.48 -12.55 -11.04
C GLN A 99 -5.26 -11.33 -10.12
N PHE A 100 -4.02 -11.06 -9.70
CA PHE A 100 -3.71 -9.86 -8.91
C PHE A 100 -3.97 -8.59 -9.72
N ARG A 101 -3.55 -8.55 -10.99
CA ARG A 101 -3.86 -7.42 -11.89
C ARG A 101 -5.37 -7.20 -12.02
N ALA A 102 -6.15 -8.26 -12.20
CA ALA A 102 -7.60 -8.16 -12.27
C ALA A 102 -8.20 -7.53 -11.01
N TRP A 103 -7.78 -7.96 -9.82
CA TRP A 103 -8.24 -7.36 -8.55
C TRP A 103 -7.85 -5.90 -8.41
N TYR A 104 -6.62 -5.51 -8.81
CA TYR A 104 -6.21 -4.10 -8.78
C TYR A 104 -7.00 -3.24 -9.78
N ILE A 105 -7.39 -3.78 -10.93
CA ILE A 105 -8.29 -3.10 -11.88
C ILE A 105 -9.68 -2.91 -11.23
N GLU A 106 -10.26 -3.94 -10.64
CA GLU A 106 -11.56 -3.84 -9.94
C GLU A 106 -11.54 -2.79 -8.81
N MET A 107 -10.43 -2.72 -8.04
CA MET A 107 -10.24 -1.69 -7.02
C MET A 107 -10.16 -0.30 -7.66
N ARG A 108 -9.38 -0.12 -8.73
CA ARG A 108 -9.24 1.14 -9.45
C ARG A 108 -10.58 1.62 -10.02
N ASP A 109 -11.36 0.73 -10.64
CA ASP A 109 -12.70 1.04 -11.13
C ASP A 109 -13.63 1.50 -9.99
N THR A 110 -13.38 1.05 -8.77
CA THR A 110 -14.09 1.56 -7.60
C THR A 110 -13.59 2.94 -7.19
N MET A 111 -12.28 3.18 -7.21
CA MET A 111 -11.69 4.49 -6.90
C MET A 111 -12.19 5.58 -7.85
N ASP A 112 -12.36 5.27 -9.15
CA ASP A 112 -12.90 6.18 -10.16
C ASP A 112 -14.34 6.64 -9.85
N ARG A 113 -15.11 5.81 -9.14
CA ARG A 113 -16.46 6.18 -8.70
C ARG A 113 -16.48 7.13 -7.49
N HIS A 114 -15.30 7.42 -6.93
CA HIS A 114 -15.10 8.32 -5.80
C HIS A 114 -14.06 9.41 -6.14
N PRO A 115 -14.34 10.24 -7.17
CA PRO A 115 -13.37 11.20 -7.70
C PRO A 115 -13.02 12.33 -6.73
N ASP A 116 -13.76 12.49 -5.64
CA ASP A 116 -13.48 13.48 -4.59
C ASP A 116 -12.47 12.99 -3.55
N HIS A 117 -11.99 11.74 -3.67
CA HIS A 117 -11.02 11.12 -2.78
C HIS A 117 -9.72 10.83 -3.52
N ILE A 118 -8.62 10.94 -2.82
CA ILE A 118 -7.30 10.56 -3.31
C ILE A 118 -6.97 9.16 -2.81
N PHE A 119 -6.60 8.25 -3.71
CA PHE A 119 -6.19 6.90 -3.38
C PHE A 119 -4.70 6.72 -3.68
N VAL A 120 -3.95 6.34 -2.67
CA VAL A 120 -2.52 6.05 -2.79
C VAL A 120 -2.30 4.56 -2.56
N LEU A 121 -2.02 3.85 -3.63
CA LEU A 121 -1.56 2.47 -3.58
C LEU A 121 -0.08 2.45 -3.20
N VAL A 122 0.30 1.61 -2.25
CA VAL A 122 1.70 1.32 -1.95
C VAL A 122 1.99 -0.11 -2.42
N THR A 123 2.97 -0.29 -3.32
CA THR A 123 3.30 -1.62 -3.84
C THR A 123 3.78 -2.56 -2.74
N SER A 124 3.48 -3.86 -2.84
CA SER A 124 3.90 -4.86 -1.85
C SER A 124 5.42 -4.91 -1.75
N PRO A 125 6.01 -4.96 -0.56
CA PRO A 125 7.46 -5.06 -0.44
C PRO A 125 8.00 -6.39 -0.97
N PRO A 126 9.25 -6.42 -1.48
CA PRO A 126 9.88 -7.65 -1.95
C PRO A 126 10.14 -8.63 -0.80
N LEU A 127 10.20 -9.90 -1.15
CA LEU A 127 10.56 -10.96 -0.20
C LEU A 127 12.08 -10.99 0.06
N HIS A 128 12.45 -11.45 1.26
CA HIS A 128 13.83 -11.82 1.59
C HIS A 128 14.38 -12.85 0.57
N PRO A 129 15.65 -12.76 0.15
CA PRO A 129 16.22 -13.69 -0.84
C PRO A 129 16.04 -15.18 -0.51
N LEU A 130 16.05 -15.54 0.78
CA LEU A 130 15.81 -16.91 1.24
C LEU A 130 14.33 -17.32 1.22
N ALA A 131 13.41 -16.36 1.11
CA ALA A 131 11.96 -16.59 1.12
C ALA A 131 11.34 -16.57 -0.28
N THR A 132 12.14 -16.36 -1.33
CA THR A 132 11.68 -16.27 -2.72
C THR A 132 12.61 -17.02 -3.67
N ASN A 133 12.22 -17.09 -4.94
CA ASN A 133 13.07 -17.54 -6.03
C ASN A 133 13.00 -16.55 -7.20
N ALA A 134 13.93 -16.68 -8.16
CA ALA A 134 14.04 -15.76 -9.27
C ALA A 134 12.76 -15.61 -10.11
N ALA A 135 11.94 -16.64 -10.23
CA ALA A 135 10.68 -16.58 -10.98
C ALA A 135 9.60 -15.80 -10.21
N GLN A 136 9.45 -16.05 -8.92
CA GLN A 136 8.53 -15.29 -8.05
C GLN A 136 8.95 -13.83 -7.95
N ALA A 137 10.23 -13.55 -7.71
CA ALA A 137 10.74 -12.18 -7.61
C ALA A 137 10.53 -11.38 -8.90
N ARG A 138 10.72 -12.01 -10.09
CA ARG A 138 10.41 -11.35 -11.37
C ARG A 138 8.94 -11.03 -11.54
N ARG A 139 8.02 -11.93 -11.14
CA ARG A 139 6.58 -11.66 -11.22
C ARG A 139 6.14 -10.59 -10.24
N ALA A 140 6.70 -10.56 -9.02
CA ALA A 140 6.44 -9.50 -8.05
C ALA A 140 6.93 -8.14 -8.57
N ARG A 141 8.12 -8.08 -9.19
CA ARG A 141 8.63 -6.90 -9.88
C ARG A 141 7.67 -6.48 -11.01
N ALA A 142 7.26 -7.40 -11.87
CA ALA A 142 6.35 -7.11 -12.97
C ALA A 142 4.98 -6.58 -12.51
N LEU A 143 4.50 -7.01 -11.35
CA LEU A 143 3.29 -6.44 -10.74
C LEU A 143 3.54 -5.00 -10.25
N ALA A 144 4.64 -4.77 -9.53
CA ALA A 144 4.97 -3.45 -9.00
C ALA A 144 5.20 -2.43 -10.14
N ASP A 145 5.98 -2.79 -11.15
CA ASP A 145 6.25 -1.96 -12.32
C ASP A 145 4.95 -1.61 -13.07
N TRP A 146 4.03 -2.58 -13.21
CA TRP A 146 2.74 -2.34 -13.86
C TRP A 146 1.86 -1.41 -13.04
N LEU A 147 1.78 -1.57 -11.71
CA LEU A 147 1.02 -0.70 -10.82
C LEU A 147 1.54 0.75 -10.79
N ALA A 148 2.85 0.94 -11.05
CA ALA A 148 3.47 2.26 -11.12
C ALA A 148 3.51 2.85 -12.55
N SER A 149 3.00 2.13 -13.57
CA SER A 149 3.04 2.56 -14.96
C SER A 149 1.78 3.29 -15.41
N ASP A 150 1.89 3.99 -16.55
CA ASP A 150 0.77 4.62 -17.25
C ASP A 150 -0.32 3.60 -17.62
N ALA A 151 0.04 2.34 -17.86
CA ALA A 151 -0.95 1.29 -18.12
C ALA A 151 -1.95 1.06 -16.98
N TYR A 152 -1.59 1.44 -15.75
CA TYR A 152 -2.47 1.38 -14.60
C TYR A 152 -3.00 2.77 -14.20
N LEU A 153 -2.23 3.84 -14.38
CA LEU A 153 -2.51 5.16 -13.81
C LEU A 153 -3.13 6.16 -14.81
N ASP A 154 -2.91 5.99 -16.14
CA ASP A 154 -3.40 6.92 -17.13
C ASP A 154 -4.94 6.97 -17.18
N GLY A 155 -5.50 8.17 -17.15
CA GLY A 155 -6.94 8.40 -17.09
C GLY A 155 -7.57 8.28 -15.69
N HIS A 156 -6.77 8.05 -14.63
CA HIS A 156 -7.23 7.89 -13.25
C HIS A 156 -6.63 8.97 -12.33
N PRO A 157 -7.06 10.24 -12.44
CA PRO A 157 -6.37 11.38 -11.84
C PRO A 157 -6.37 11.40 -10.30
N ASN A 158 -7.22 10.62 -9.66
CA ASN A 158 -7.30 10.47 -8.21
C ASN A 158 -6.60 9.21 -7.67
N VAL A 159 -5.88 8.45 -8.52
CA VAL A 159 -5.16 7.24 -8.17
C VAL A 159 -3.66 7.45 -8.34
N PHE A 160 -2.90 7.15 -7.31
CA PHE A 160 -1.45 7.30 -7.27
C PHE A 160 -0.80 6.02 -6.78
N THR A 161 0.43 5.73 -7.23
CA THR A 161 1.18 4.56 -6.77
C THR A 161 2.53 4.98 -6.19
N PHE A 162 2.75 4.71 -4.90
CA PHE A 162 4.05 4.77 -4.29
C PHE A 162 4.79 3.45 -4.49
N ASP A 163 5.80 3.43 -5.34
CA ASP A 163 6.56 2.21 -5.64
C ASP A 163 7.53 1.85 -4.52
N TYR A 164 6.98 1.33 -3.44
CA TYR A 164 7.74 0.86 -2.29
C TYR A 164 8.59 -0.37 -2.62
N TYR A 165 8.14 -1.20 -3.58
CA TYR A 165 8.89 -2.36 -4.05
C TYR A 165 10.24 -1.94 -4.60
N ASP A 166 10.28 -0.95 -5.50
CA ASP A 166 11.52 -0.49 -6.13
C ASP A 166 12.51 0.08 -5.12
N LEU A 167 12.02 0.87 -4.16
CA LEU A 167 12.85 1.43 -3.09
C LEU A 167 13.51 0.37 -2.21
N LEU A 168 12.91 -0.81 -2.09
CA LEU A 168 13.40 -1.90 -1.24
C LEU A 168 14.18 -2.98 -1.98
N ALA A 169 13.87 -3.21 -3.27
CA ALA A 169 14.41 -4.32 -4.01
C ALA A 169 15.87 -4.11 -4.45
N ASP A 170 16.60 -5.19 -4.51
CA ASP A 170 17.88 -5.26 -5.23
C ASP A 170 17.60 -5.38 -6.73
N ALA A 171 18.19 -4.49 -7.53
CA ALA A 171 17.94 -4.41 -8.97
C ALA A 171 18.34 -5.66 -9.77
N SER A 172 19.27 -6.47 -9.25
CA SER A 172 19.76 -7.67 -9.93
C SER A 172 18.93 -8.91 -9.60
N THR A 173 18.37 -8.99 -8.41
CA THR A 173 17.66 -10.18 -7.92
C THR A 173 16.15 -9.97 -7.78
N ASN A 174 15.69 -8.71 -7.73
CA ASN A 174 14.32 -8.31 -7.39
C ASN A 174 13.85 -8.78 -5.98
N ALA A 175 14.78 -9.23 -5.14
CA ALA A 175 14.51 -9.56 -3.75
C ALA A 175 14.86 -8.37 -2.83
N LEU A 176 14.49 -8.45 -1.56
CA LEU A 176 14.85 -7.43 -0.57
C LEU A 176 16.37 -7.27 -0.50
N ARG A 177 16.85 -6.03 -0.73
CA ARG A 177 18.29 -5.74 -0.76
C ARG A 177 18.95 -5.97 0.60
N ALA A 178 20.19 -6.44 0.58
CA ALA A 178 20.94 -6.85 1.79
C ALA A 178 20.98 -5.77 2.89
N GLY A 179 21.15 -4.50 2.53
CA GLY A 179 21.20 -3.39 3.49
C GLY A 179 19.88 -3.11 4.20
N TYR A 180 18.77 -3.67 3.74
CA TYR A 180 17.43 -3.44 4.28
C TYR A 180 16.80 -4.67 4.94
N GLN A 181 17.52 -5.80 4.98
CA GLN A 181 17.10 -7.01 5.69
C GLN A 181 17.26 -6.83 7.21
N LEU A 182 16.34 -7.38 7.99
CA LEU A 182 16.47 -7.44 9.45
C LEU A 182 17.66 -8.32 9.85
N ASP A 183 17.74 -9.50 9.24
CA ASP A 183 18.80 -10.48 9.46
C ASP A 183 19.02 -11.28 8.17
N ALA A 184 20.26 -11.44 7.75
CA ALA A 184 20.62 -12.14 6.52
C ALA A 184 20.28 -13.64 6.56
N ASP A 185 20.18 -14.23 7.75
CA ASP A 185 19.98 -15.65 7.97
C ASP A 185 18.52 -16.03 8.29
N GLN A 186 17.61 -15.05 8.33
CA GLN A 186 16.20 -15.26 8.63
C GLN A 186 15.32 -15.06 7.39
N LEU A 187 14.18 -15.75 7.38
CA LEU A 187 13.17 -15.63 6.30
C LEU A 187 12.27 -14.39 6.42
N ASP A 188 12.47 -13.56 7.42
CA ASP A 188 11.66 -12.37 7.65
C ASP A 188 11.91 -11.34 6.56
N SER A 189 10.85 -10.94 5.90
CA SER A 189 10.87 -9.98 4.79
C SER A 189 10.46 -8.56 5.22
N HIS A 190 10.32 -8.30 6.52
CA HIS A 190 10.12 -6.93 6.98
C HIS A 190 11.39 -6.10 6.77
N PRO A 191 11.28 -4.88 6.24
CA PRO A 191 12.41 -3.96 6.16
C PRO A 191 12.93 -3.57 7.54
N ASN A 192 14.24 -3.41 7.64
CA ASN A 192 14.88 -2.99 8.88
C ASN A 192 14.69 -1.48 9.17
N LEU A 193 15.19 -1.03 10.33
CA LEU A 193 15.10 0.35 10.77
C LEU A 193 15.69 1.34 9.76
N LEU A 194 16.84 1.00 9.14
CA LEU A 194 17.47 1.87 8.14
C LEU A 194 16.56 2.09 6.92
N ALA A 195 15.93 1.03 6.42
CA ALA A 195 14.97 1.13 5.32
C ALA A 195 13.79 2.04 5.70
N ASN A 196 13.22 1.82 6.88
CA ASN A 196 12.08 2.61 7.35
C ASN A 196 12.43 4.10 7.54
N GLN A 197 13.59 4.40 8.10
CA GLN A 197 14.07 5.78 8.27
C GLN A 197 14.40 6.46 6.94
N THR A 198 14.90 5.70 5.96
CA THR A 198 15.23 6.23 4.63
C THR A 198 13.97 6.50 3.81
N ILE A 199 13.01 5.58 3.84
CA ILE A 199 11.85 5.61 2.95
C ILE A 199 10.68 6.40 3.55
N GLY A 200 10.55 6.45 4.87
CA GLY A 200 9.47 7.19 5.54
C GLY A 200 9.32 8.63 5.07
N PRO A 201 10.38 9.45 5.04
CA PRO A 201 10.31 10.82 4.50
C PRO A 201 9.94 10.89 3.01
N LEU A 202 10.40 9.93 2.19
CA LEU A 202 10.05 9.86 0.77
C LEU A 202 8.56 9.56 0.58
N PHE A 203 8.02 8.67 1.40
CA PHE A 203 6.59 8.36 1.38
C PHE A 203 5.74 9.59 1.74
N VAL A 204 6.12 10.33 2.78
CA VAL A 204 5.40 11.56 3.18
C VAL A 204 5.45 12.60 2.07
N ALA A 205 6.63 12.84 1.49
CA ALA A 205 6.78 13.77 0.37
C ALA A 205 5.94 13.36 -0.86
N PHE A 206 5.89 12.07 -1.16
CA PHE A 206 5.07 11.54 -2.26
C PHE A 206 3.57 11.79 -2.04
N VAL A 207 3.06 11.51 -0.83
CA VAL A 207 1.64 11.73 -0.53
C VAL A 207 1.30 13.23 -0.57
N ASP A 208 2.17 14.11 -0.06
CA ASP A 208 1.98 15.56 -0.14
C ASP A 208 1.94 16.04 -1.60
N GLU A 209 2.82 15.52 -2.45
CA GLU A 209 2.83 15.82 -3.88
C GLU A 209 1.56 15.31 -4.59
N ALA A 210 1.12 14.09 -4.29
CA ALA A 210 -0.12 13.54 -4.82
C ALA A 210 -1.33 14.43 -4.46
N VAL A 211 -1.40 14.91 -3.22
CA VAL A 211 -2.46 15.84 -2.79
C VAL A 211 -2.38 17.16 -3.55
N ARG A 212 -1.20 17.75 -3.68
CA ARG A 212 -1.02 19.01 -4.42
C ARG A 212 -1.38 18.89 -5.89
N SER A 213 -0.92 17.82 -6.55
CA SER A 213 -1.23 17.55 -7.95
C SER A 213 -2.73 17.39 -8.15
N PHE A 214 -3.39 16.62 -7.32
CA PHE A 214 -4.83 16.42 -7.38
C PHE A 214 -5.61 17.75 -7.17
N VAL A 215 -5.23 18.55 -6.17
CA VAL A 215 -5.91 19.83 -5.87
C VAL A 215 -5.66 20.88 -6.96
N SER A 216 -4.48 20.90 -7.57
CA SER A 216 -4.17 21.84 -8.67
C SER A 216 -4.86 21.46 -9.99
N GLY A 217 -5.34 20.24 -10.12
CA GLY A 217 -5.87 19.70 -11.39
C GLY A 217 -4.77 19.49 -12.44
N GLU A 218 -3.50 19.50 -12.04
CA GLU A 218 -2.39 19.13 -12.90
C GLU A 218 -2.44 17.61 -13.16
N GLU A 219 -2.55 17.21 -14.41
CA GLU A 219 -2.42 15.82 -14.80
C GLU A 219 -1.07 15.30 -14.32
N ASN A 220 -1.07 14.06 -13.83
CA ASN A 220 0.11 13.36 -13.33
C ASN A 220 1.09 13.11 -14.50
N THR A 221 1.75 14.17 -14.99
CA THR A 221 2.80 14.08 -16.01
C THR A 221 4.08 13.63 -15.31
N ARG A 222 4.29 12.31 -15.26
CA ARG A 222 5.59 11.71 -14.87
C ARG A 222 6.40 11.34 -16.10
#